data_da7212ced8abd0e1d08bc24bd2299d23
#
_entry.id   da7212ced8abd0e1d08bc24bd2299d23
#
_cell.length_a   1.000
_cell.length_b   1.000
_cell.length_c   1.000
_cell.angle_alpha   90.00
_cell.angle_beta   90.00
_cell.angle_gamma   90.00
#
_symmetry.space_group_name_H-M   'P 1'
#
loop_
_entity.id
_entity.type
_entity.pdbx_description
1 polymer ?
#
loop_
_entity_poly.entity_id
_entity_poly.type
_entity_poly.pdbx_seq_one_letter_code
_entity_poly.pdbx_strand_id
1 'polypeptide(L)'
;FQTITGGWGEAAGKEGFIERDMILDPDYSTTTAAPWTGDWTLQVIHDAYDRKNKPVPFAPRNVLKKVLELYKKEGWAPIVAPEMEFYLVSRNSDPRTPIQAMMGRSGRPAAARQAYSMTAVDEFGPVIDDIYDFAELQGFEIDGITQEGGAGQLEINLQHGDPLKLADEVFYFKRLIREAALRHNCFATFMAKPIEDCLLYTSDAA
;
A
#
# COMPACT_ATOMS: atom_id res chain seq x y z
N PHE A 1 -19.20 4.03 1.03
CA PHE A 1 -17.84 4.38 0.56
C PHE A 1 -17.90 5.72 -0.15
N GLN A 2 -17.13 6.70 0.32
CA GLN A 2 -17.00 8.00 -0.32
C GLN A 2 -16.06 7.92 -1.52
N THR A 3 -16.33 8.74 -2.53
CA THR A 3 -15.37 8.97 -3.62
C THR A 3 -14.24 9.87 -3.14
N ILE A 4 -13.14 9.93 -3.88
CA ILE A 4 -11.99 10.81 -3.58
C ILE A 4 -12.37 12.30 -3.51
N THR A 5 -13.48 12.71 -4.13
CA THR A 5 -14.02 14.06 -4.11
C THR A 5 -15.05 14.30 -2.99
N GLY A 6 -15.20 13.33 -2.09
CA GLY A 6 -16.14 13.42 -0.96
C GLY A 6 -17.60 13.10 -1.30
N GLY A 7 -17.90 12.78 -2.56
CA GLY A 7 -19.21 12.29 -2.98
C GLY A 7 -19.41 10.82 -2.61
N TRP A 8 -20.62 10.33 -2.82
CA TRP A 8 -20.94 8.92 -2.60
C TRP A 8 -20.96 8.16 -3.93
N GLY A 9 -20.39 6.97 -3.93
CA GLY A 9 -20.37 6.12 -5.12
C GLY A 9 -21.77 5.66 -5.52
N GLU A 10 -22.05 5.54 -6.82
CA GLU A 10 -23.35 5.10 -7.37
C GLU A 10 -23.77 3.70 -6.87
N ALA A 11 -22.82 2.88 -6.43
CA ALA A 11 -23.07 1.56 -5.83
C ALA A 11 -23.92 1.62 -4.54
N ALA A 12 -24.06 2.81 -3.93
CA ALA A 12 -24.90 3.02 -2.74
C ALA A 12 -26.41 3.07 -3.04
N GLY A 13 -26.81 3.03 -4.33
CA GLY A 13 -28.21 3.04 -4.78
C GLY A 13 -28.77 4.42 -5.06
N LYS A 14 -29.78 4.48 -5.94
CA LYS A 14 -30.44 5.74 -6.38
C LYS A 14 -31.49 6.29 -5.40
N GLU A 15 -31.86 5.51 -4.38
CA GLU A 15 -32.85 5.95 -3.39
C GLU A 15 -32.13 6.69 -2.27
N GLY A 16 -32.50 7.96 -2.08
CA GLY A 16 -32.01 8.93 -1.10
C GLY A 16 -31.04 8.36 -0.08
N PHE A 17 -29.80 8.80 -0.14
CA PHE A 17 -28.69 8.22 0.60
C PHE A 17 -29.01 8.17 2.11
N ILE A 18 -29.26 6.97 2.61
CA ILE A 18 -29.29 6.71 4.05
C ILE A 18 -27.96 6.06 4.40
N GLU A 19 -27.11 6.81 5.08
CA GLU A 19 -25.90 6.25 5.66
C GLU A 19 -26.29 5.19 6.68
N ARG A 20 -26.00 3.95 6.35
CA ARG A 20 -26.27 2.80 7.22
C ARG A 20 -24.98 2.33 7.85
N ASP A 21 -25.03 2.12 9.16
CA ASP A 21 -23.91 1.49 9.85
C ASP A 21 -23.68 0.09 9.30
N MET A 22 -22.41 -0.29 9.19
CA MET A 22 -21.98 -1.64 8.91
C MET A 22 -21.41 -2.26 10.19
N ILE A 23 -21.47 -3.57 10.26
CA ILE A 23 -20.83 -4.36 11.31
C ILE A 23 -19.46 -4.74 10.79
N LEU A 24 -18.43 -4.48 11.58
CA LEU A 24 -17.06 -4.88 11.29
C LEU A 24 -16.76 -6.13 12.13
N ASP A 25 -16.46 -7.22 11.45
CA ASP A 25 -16.11 -8.50 12.08
C ASP A 25 -14.61 -8.76 11.91
N PRO A 26 -13.84 -8.86 13.03
CA PRO A 26 -12.38 -8.99 12.93
C PRO A 26 -11.99 -10.39 12.43
N ASP A 27 -11.11 -10.40 11.43
CA ASP A 27 -10.40 -11.60 11.01
C ASP A 27 -9.09 -11.71 11.80
N TYR A 28 -9.12 -12.43 12.90
CA TYR A 28 -7.96 -12.56 13.79
C TYR A 28 -6.76 -13.25 13.15
N SER A 29 -6.93 -13.96 12.03
CA SER A 29 -5.80 -14.53 11.27
C SER A 29 -4.90 -13.45 10.65
N THR A 30 -5.42 -12.23 10.51
CA THR A 30 -4.69 -11.07 9.97
C THR A 30 -4.01 -10.22 11.07
N THR A 31 -4.05 -10.67 12.33
CA THR A 31 -3.48 -9.89 13.44
C THR A 31 -1.98 -9.78 13.30
N THR A 32 -1.47 -8.55 13.32
CA THR A 32 -0.04 -8.26 13.26
C THR A 32 0.33 -7.04 14.12
N ALA A 33 1.62 -6.89 14.43
CA ALA A 33 2.12 -5.75 15.21
C ALA A 33 2.10 -4.45 14.40
N ALA A 34 2.09 -3.31 15.11
CA ALA A 34 2.41 -2.00 14.56
C ALA A 34 3.76 -1.54 15.18
N PRO A 35 4.90 -1.97 14.62
CA PRO A 35 6.21 -1.86 15.28
C PRO A 35 6.74 -0.42 15.42
N TRP A 36 6.15 0.53 14.71
CA TRP A 36 6.49 1.96 14.78
C TRP A 36 5.86 2.69 15.97
N THR A 37 4.96 2.05 16.71
CA THR A 37 4.33 2.65 17.90
C THR A 37 5.21 2.48 19.14
N GLY A 38 5.15 3.43 20.07
CA GLY A 38 5.92 3.36 21.32
C GLY A 38 5.41 2.31 22.30
N ASP A 39 4.15 1.89 22.16
CA ASP A 39 3.49 0.89 22.99
C ASP A 39 3.16 -0.36 22.19
N TRP A 40 2.89 -1.47 22.87
CA TRP A 40 2.43 -2.71 22.26
C TRP A 40 1.08 -2.49 21.58
N THR A 41 1.11 -2.33 20.25
CA THR A 41 -0.07 -2.10 19.42
C THR A 41 -0.22 -3.23 18.42
N LEU A 42 -1.44 -3.78 18.34
CA LEU A 42 -1.83 -4.75 17.33
C LEU A 42 -2.84 -4.12 16.38
N GLN A 43 -2.80 -4.56 15.14
CA GLN A 43 -3.76 -4.22 14.10
C GLN A 43 -4.40 -5.49 13.54
N VAL A 44 -5.66 -5.41 13.15
CA VAL A 44 -6.43 -6.53 12.60
C VAL A 44 -7.34 -6.02 11.50
N ILE A 45 -7.47 -6.79 10.43
CA ILE A 45 -8.41 -6.48 9.34
C ILE A 45 -9.79 -6.99 9.70
N HIS A 46 -10.81 -6.24 9.30
CA HIS A 46 -12.20 -6.57 9.53
C HIS A 46 -12.92 -6.78 8.20
N ASP A 47 -13.76 -7.78 8.17
CA ASP A 47 -14.77 -7.94 7.12
C ASP A 47 -15.99 -7.05 7.42
N ALA A 48 -16.62 -6.53 6.37
CA ALA A 48 -17.78 -5.67 6.51
C ALA A 48 -19.08 -6.45 6.23
N TYR A 49 -20.03 -6.34 7.15
CA TYR A 49 -21.35 -6.95 7.07
C TYR A 49 -22.46 -5.90 7.20
N ASP A 50 -23.62 -6.18 6.64
CA ASP A 50 -24.83 -5.39 6.86
C ASP A 50 -25.48 -5.76 8.21
N ARG A 51 -26.53 -5.03 8.62
CA ARG A 51 -27.28 -5.30 9.87
C ARG A 51 -28.03 -6.63 9.87
N LYS A 52 -28.11 -7.33 8.73
CA LYS A 52 -28.69 -8.67 8.59
C LYS A 52 -27.59 -9.75 8.55
N ASN A 53 -26.38 -9.39 8.93
CA ASN A 53 -25.20 -10.25 8.93
C ASN A 53 -24.87 -10.84 7.55
N LYS A 54 -25.14 -10.08 6.47
CA LYS A 54 -24.74 -10.45 5.12
C LYS A 54 -23.49 -9.66 4.73
N PRO A 55 -22.50 -10.32 4.09
CA PRO A 55 -21.32 -9.63 3.60
C PRO A 55 -21.70 -8.45 2.70
N VAL A 56 -21.10 -7.28 2.93
CA VAL A 56 -21.29 -6.10 2.08
C VAL A 56 -20.70 -6.39 0.70
N PRO A 57 -21.52 -6.40 -0.38
CA PRO A 57 -21.10 -6.98 -1.67
C PRO A 57 -20.05 -6.15 -2.43
N PHE A 58 -19.85 -4.89 -2.05
CA PHE A 58 -18.90 -3.96 -2.65
C PHE A 58 -17.70 -3.63 -1.73
N ALA A 59 -17.61 -4.25 -0.55
CA ALA A 59 -16.40 -4.17 0.26
C ALA A 59 -15.26 -4.91 -0.46
N PRO A 60 -14.09 -4.27 -0.69
CA PRO A 60 -13.03 -4.83 -1.54
C PRO A 60 -12.62 -6.25 -1.18
N ARG A 61 -12.44 -6.53 0.12
CA ARG A 61 -12.07 -7.86 0.60
C ARG A 61 -13.17 -8.90 0.31
N ASN A 62 -14.46 -8.54 0.46
CA ASN A 62 -15.57 -9.41 0.13
C ASN A 62 -15.69 -9.64 -1.39
N VAL A 63 -15.34 -8.65 -2.22
CA VAL A 63 -15.26 -8.82 -3.67
C VAL A 63 -14.18 -9.84 -4.02
N LEU A 64 -12.98 -9.71 -3.46
CA LEU A 64 -11.89 -10.67 -3.69
C LEU A 64 -12.30 -12.08 -3.26
N LYS A 65 -12.85 -12.25 -2.04
CA LYS A 65 -13.35 -13.57 -1.58
C LYS A 65 -14.34 -14.19 -2.57
N LYS A 66 -15.24 -13.38 -3.12
CA LYS A 66 -16.20 -13.82 -4.14
C LYS A 66 -15.53 -14.29 -5.45
N VAL A 67 -14.50 -13.57 -5.90
CA VAL A 67 -13.73 -13.98 -7.09
C VAL A 67 -12.99 -15.28 -6.83
N LEU A 68 -12.35 -15.43 -5.68
CA LEU A 68 -11.66 -16.66 -5.30
C LEU A 68 -12.61 -17.89 -5.23
N GLU A 69 -13.87 -17.69 -4.82
CA GLU A 69 -14.87 -18.74 -4.89
C GLU A 69 -15.19 -19.21 -6.33
N LEU A 70 -15.06 -18.32 -7.33
CA LEU A 70 -15.20 -18.71 -8.74
C LEU A 70 -14.03 -19.58 -9.20
N TYR A 71 -12.79 -19.20 -8.85
CA TYR A 71 -11.60 -20.02 -9.15
C TYR A 71 -11.73 -21.41 -8.51
N LYS A 72 -12.13 -21.46 -7.23
CA LYS A 72 -12.31 -22.71 -6.51
C LYS A 72 -13.33 -23.64 -7.18
N LYS A 73 -14.42 -23.10 -7.75
CA LYS A 73 -15.41 -23.90 -8.49
C LYS A 73 -14.86 -24.55 -9.74
N GLU A 74 -13.89 -23.90 -10.40
CA GLU A 74 -13.18 -24.43 -11.56
C GLU A 74 -12.00 -25.34 -11.16
N GLY A 75 -11.75 -25.54 -9.87
CA GLY A 75 -10.63 -26.33 -9.38
C GLY A 75 -9.27 -25.63 -9.49
N TRP A 76 -9.25 -24.29 -9.62
CA TRP A 76 -8.05 -23.50 -9.75
C TRP A 76 -7.67 -22.82 -8.43
N ALA A 77 -6.36 -22.69 -8.22
CA ALA A 77 -5.79 -21.94 -7.11
C ALA A 77 -4.89 -20.82 -7.70
N PRO A 78 -5.36 -19.56 -7.74
CA PRO A 78 -4.54 -18.46 -8.25
C PRO A 78 -3.39 -18.15 -7.29
N ILE A 79 -2.25 -17.79 -7.85
CA ILE A 79 -1.06 -17.31 -7.14
C ILE A 79 -0.76 -15.91 -7.69
N VAL A 80 -0.50 -14.95 -6.80
CA VAL A 80 -0.18 -13.57 -7.16
C VAL A 80 1.15 -13.15 -6.54
N ALA A 81 1.81 -12.16 -7.15
CA ALA A 81 3.01 -11.52 -6.63
C ALA A 81 2.78 -10.00 -6.67
N PRO A 82 2.60 -9.33 -5.53
CA PRO A 82 2.43 -7.89 -5.50
C PRO A 82 3.77 -7.16 -5.70
N GLU A 83 3.78 -6.18 -6.60
CA GLU A 83 4.86 -5.23 -6.81
C GLU A 83 4.42 -3.87 -6.24
N MET A 84 5.12 -3.40 -5.21
CA MET A 84 4.73 -2.22 -4.47
C MET A 84 5.58 -1.02 -4.86
N GLU A 85 5.09 -0.23 -5.82
CA GLU A 85 5.74 1.01 -6.22
C GLU A 85 5.30 2.19 -5.36
N PHE A 86 6.26 3.01 -4.94
CA PHE A 86 6.02 4.24 -4.19
C PHE A 86 7.14 5.24 -4.40
N TYR A 87 6.87 6.50 -4.05
CA TYR A 87 7.86 7.57 -4.09
C TYR A 87 8.18 8.04 -2.68
N LEU A 88 9.46 8.24 -2.40
CA LEU A 88 9.91 8.98 -1.24
C LEU A 88 10.03 10.47 -1.61
N VAL A 89 9.27 11.29 -0.90
CA VAL A 89 9.18 12.73 -1.18
C VAL A 89 9.50 13.54 0.06
N SER A 90 10.01 14.74 -0.16
CA SER A 90 10.30 15.67 0.92
C SER A 90 9.02 16.06 1.66
N ARG A 91 9.14 16.32 2.97
CA ARG A 91 8.01 16.88 3.73
C ARG A 91 7.56 18.19 3.13
N ASN A 92 6.26 18.30 2.94
CA ASN A 92 5.62 19.50 2.44
C ASN A 92 4.48 19.88 3.40
N SER A 93 4.57 21.05 4.01
CA SER A 93 3.55 21.59 4.90
C SER A 93 2.53 22.49 4.20
N ASP A 94 2.84 22.95 2.98
CA ASP A 94 1.93 23.76 2.17
C ASP A 94 1.43 22.94 0.96
N PRO A 95 0.13 22.56 0.92
CA PRO A 95 -0.42 21.76 -0.17
C PRO A 95 -0.39 22.45 -1.54
N ARG A 96 -0.10 23.76 -1.60
CA ARG A 96 0.04 24.51 -2.85
C ARG A 96 1.45 24.42 -3.44
N THR A 97 2.43 23.97 -2.66
CA THR A 97 3.79 23.75 -3.14
C THR A 97 3.87 22.42 -3.88
N PRO A 98 4.45 22.34 -5.08
CA PRO A 98 4.66 21.08 -5.77
C PRO A 98 5.45 20.06 -4.94
N ILE A 99 5.11 18.81 -5.08
CA ILE A 99 5.81 17.70 -4.42
C ILE A 99 7.26 17.69 -4.92
N GLN A 100 8.20 17.55 -3.99
CA GLN A 100 9.64 17.49 -4.27
C GLN A 100 10.19 16.10 -3.92
N ALA A 101 11.11 15.59 -4.74
CA ALA A 101 11.82 14.35 -4.43
C ALA A 101 12.59 14.48 -3.09
N MET A 102 12.70 13.38 -2.36
CA MET A 102 13.45 13.34 -1.11
C MET A 102 14.93 13.61 -1.35
N MET A 103 15.57 14.27 -0.39
CA MET A 103 17.03 14.40 -0.34
C MET A 103 17.65 13.07 0.11
N GLY A 104 18.55 12.54 -0.69
CA GLY A 104 19.32 11.35 -0.35
C GLY A 104 20.38 11.61 0.74
N ARG A 105 21.02 10.56 1.21
CA ARG A 105 22.12 10.63 2.21
C ARG A 105 23.30 11.50 1.75
N SER A 106 23.51 11.63 0.44
CA SER A 106 24.53 12.49 -0.14
C SER A 106 24.20 14.00 -0.04
N GLY A 107 23.02 14.38 0.43
CA GLY A 107 22.53 15.75 0.45
C GLY A 107 22.08 16.27 -0.91
N ARG A 108 21.85 15.38 -1.88
CA ARG A 108 21.31 15.70 -3.20
C ARG A 108 19.87 15.20 -3.33
N PRO A 109 19.00 15.93 -4.04
CA PRO A 109 17.67 15.40 -4.33
C PRO A 109 17.77 14.18 -5.24
N ALA A 110 16.86 13.23 -5.06
CA ALA A 110 16.75 12.09 -5.95
C ALA A 110 16.55 12.55 -7.40
N ALA A 111 17.22 11.87 -8.33
CA ALA A 111 17.11 12.15 -9.76
C ALA A 111 16.28 11.09 -10.46
N ALA A 112 15.54 11.49 -11.50
CA ALA A 112 14.87 10.57 -12.41
C ALA A 112 15.83 9.82 -13.34
N ARG A 113 15.33 8.77 -13.99
CA ARG A 113 16.05 7.95 -14.97
C ARG A 113 17.25 7.18 -14.40
N GLN A 114 17.12 6.72 -13.17
CA GLN A 114 18.12 5.90 -12.49
C GLN A 114 17.60 4.48 -12.20
N ALA A 115 16.69 3.97 -13.03
CA ALA A 115 16.15 2.63 -12.88
C ALA A 115 17.28 1.58 -12.73
N TYR A 116 17.10 0.66 -11.80
CA TYR A 116 18.05 -0.41 -11.43
C TYR A 116 19.39 0.07 -10.85
N SER A 117 19.51 1.35 -10.47
CA SER A 117 20.72 1.87 -9.85
C SER A 117 20.83 1.47 -8.38
N MET A 118 21.80 0.65 -8.03
CA MET A 118 22.09 0.31 -6.63
C MET A 118 22.49 1.54 -5.81
N THR A 119 23.27 2.46 -6.39
CA THR A 119 23.65 3.70 -5.71
C THR A 119 22.43 4.56 -5.38
N ALA A 120 21.41 4.58 -6.27
CA ALA A 120 20.19 5.33 -6.02
C ALA A 120 19.35 4.70 -4.88
N VAL A 121 19.32 3.37 -4.78
CA VAL A 121 18.73 2.66 -3.62
C VAL A 121 19.47 3.03 -2.34
N ASP A 122 20.81 3.01 -2.35
CA ASP A 122 21.66 3.34 -1.20
C ASP A 122 21.43 4.77 -0.66
N GLU A 123 20.98 5.71 -1.48
CA GLU A 123 20.64 7.07 -1.04
C GLU A 123 19.53 7.08 0.02
N PHE A 124 18.69 6.04 0.05
CA PHE A 124 17.56 5.90 0.97
C PHE A 124 17.74 4.78 2.00
N GLY A 125 18.95 4.26 2.15
CA GLY A 125 19.28 3.12 3.03
C GLY A 125 18.56 3.14 4.38
N PRO A 126 18.63 4.21 5.20
CA PRO A 126 17.98 4.21 6.51
C PRO A 126 16.45 4.03 6.48
N VAL A 127 15.76 4.53 5.46
CA VAL A 127 14.31 4.30 5.30
C VAL A 127 14.04 2.86 4.92
N ILE A 128 14.88 2.32 4.03
CA ILE A 128 14.79 0.94 3.54
C ILE A 128 15.05 -0.05 4.69
N ASP A 129 16.06 0.21 5.52
CA ASP A 129 16.36 -0.61 6.69
C ASP A 129 15.15 -0.69 7.64
N ASP A 130 14.52 0.44 7.97
CA ASP A 130 13.30 0.45 8.78
C ASP A 130 12.13 -0.29 8.10
N ILE A 131 12.01 -0.24 6.77
CA ILE A 131 10.98 -1.01 6.04
C ILE A 131 11.21 -2.51 6.22
N TYR A 132 12.44 -2.97 6.06
CA TYR A 132 12.79 -4.39 6.23
C TYR A 132 12.60 -4.85 7.68
N ASP A 133 13.06 -4.07 8.66
CA ASP A 133 12.89 -4.37 10.08
C ASP A 133 11.41 -4.48 10.47
N PHE A 134 10.57 -3.56 9.99
CA PHE A 134 9.15 -3.59 10.24
C PHE A 134 8.45 -4.75 9.53
N ALA A 135 8.86 -5.07 8.31
CA ALA A 135 8.34 -6.20 7.56
C ALA A 135 8.64 -7.52 8.27
N GLU A 136 9.86 -7.71 8.76
CA GLU A 136 10.26 -8.88 9.55
C GLU A 136 9.40 -9.03 10.81
N LEU A 137 9.21 -7.94 11.57
CA LEU A 137 8.37 -7.93 12.77
C LEU A 137 6.89 -8.21 12.48
N GLN A 138 6.42 -7.93 11.28
CA GLN A 138 5.06 -8.23 10.82
C GLN A 138 4.94 -9.61 10.14
N GLY A 139 6.05 -10.28 9.89
CA GLY A 139 6.11 -11.57 9.20
C GLY A 139 5.85 -11.47 7.71
N PHE A 140 6.17 -10.33 7.08
CA PHE A 140 6.06 -10.15 5.63
C PHE A 140 7.37 -10.53 4.95
N GLU A 141 7.27 -11.29 3.87
CA GLU A 141 8.42 -11.75 3.11
C GLU A 141 8.65 -10.83 1.91
N ILE A 142 9.75 -10.06 1.96
CA ILE A 142 10.21 -9.21 0.87
C ILE A 142 11.12 -10.06 -0.04
N ASP A 143 10.80 -10.09 -1.34
CA ASP A 143 11.62 -10.78 -2.35
C ASP A 143 12.76 -9.88 -2.85
N GLY A 144 12.49 -8.59 -3.08
CA GLY A 144 13.50 -7.65 -3.53
C GLY A 144 13.07 -6.20 -3.49
N ILE A 145 14.06 -5.32 -3.72
CA ILE A 145 13.87 -3.87 -3.87
C ILE A 145 14.57 -3.38 -5.13
N THR A 146 13.94 -2.46 -5.83
CA THR A 146 14.44 -1.87 -7.07
C THR A 146 14.25 -0.36 -7.07
N GLN A 147 15.24 0.38 -7.60
CA GLN A 147 15.06 1.78 -7.97
C GLN A 147 14.36 1.85 -9.32
N GLU A 148 13.27 2.59 -9.37
CA GLU A 148 12.46 2.78 -10.56
C GLU A 148 12.83 4.05 -11.35
N GLY A 149 12.09 4.33 -12.44
CA GLY A 149 12.40 5.42 -13.37
C GLY A 149 12.17 6.82 -12.80
N GLY A 150 11.31 7.00 -11.81
CA GLY A 150 10.99 8.29 -11.21
C GLY A 150 11.98 8.73 -10.14
N ALA A 151 12.06 10.02 -9.88
CA ALA A 151 12.91 10.58 -8.83
C ALA A 151 12.41 10.14 -7.44
N GLY A 152 13.21 9.33 -6.75
CA GLY A 152 12.84 8.74 -5.45
C GLY A 152 11.76 7.66 -5.54
N GLN A 153 11.53 7.10 -6.72
CA GLN A 153 10.62 5.95 -6.93
C GLN A 153 11.35 4.66 -6.61
N LEU A 154 10.75 3.89 -5.72
CA LEU A 154 11.20 2.56 -5.33
C LEU A 154 10.08 1.56 -5.58
N GLU A 155 10.47 0.34 -5.90
CA GLU A 155 9.61 -0.83 -5.96
C GLU A 155 10.08 -1.85 -4.93
N ILE A 156 9.15 -2.41 -4.17
CA ILE A 156 9.42 -3.53 -3.28
C ILE A 156 8.45 -4.66 -3.62
N ASN A 157 9.02 -5.81 -3.94
CA ASN A 157 8.28 -7.00 -4.30
C ASN A 157 8.08 -7.88 -3.07
N LEU A 158 6.83 -8.28 -2.82
CA LEU A 158 6.50 -9.29 -1.83
C LEU A 158 6.55 -10.68 -2.45
N GLN A 159 6.93 -11.68 -1.64
CA GLN A 159 6.93 -13.07 -2.07
C GLN A 159 5.53 -13.48 -2.55
N HIS A 160 5.49 -14.20 -3.67
CA HIS A 160 4.25 -14.67 -4.27
C HIS A 160 3.47 -15.65 -3.36
N GLY A 161 2.15 -15.67 -3.49
CA GLY A 161 1.34 -16.56 -2.66
C GLY A 161 -0.18 -16.41 -2.83
N ASP A 162 -0.90 -16.73 -1.77
CA ASP A 162 -2.36 -16.67 -1.72
C ASP A 162 -2.87 -15.24 -1.91
N PRO A 163 -3.82 -15.00 -2.83
CA PRO A 163 -4.28 -13.65 -3.16
C PRO A 163 -4.93 -12.90 -2.00
N LEU A 164 -5.68 -13.58 -1.13
CA LEU A 164 -6.34 -12.90 -0.01
C LEU A 164 -5.33 -12.50 1.05
N LYS A 165 -4.42 -13.42 1.41
CA LYS A 165 -3.34 -13.13 2.33
C LYS A 165 -2.49 -11.94 1.84
N LEU A 166 -2.06 -11.98 0.58
CA LEU A 166 -1.23 -10.92 0.00
C LEU A 166 -1.96 -9.59 -0.16
N ALA A 167 -3.26 -9.60 -0.44
CA ALA A 167 -4.06 -8.36 -0.45
C ALA A 167 -4.10 -7.70 0.95
N ASP A 168 -4.24 -8.50 2.01
CA ASP A 168 -4.19 -8.04 3.39
C ASP A 168 -2.78 -7.53 3.76
N GLU A 169 -1.73 -8.24 3.37
CA GLU A 169 -0.33 -7.83 3.57
C GLU A 169 -0.02 -6.51 2.85
N VAL A 170 -0.42 -6.36 1.60
CA VAL A 170 -0.27 -5.10 0.83
C VAL A 170 -0.95 -3.92 1.54
N PHE A 171 -2.13 -4.15 2.13
CA PHE A 171 -2.82 -3.11 2.88
C PHE A 171 -2.00 -2.63 4.09
N TYR A 172 -1.42 -3.54 4.86
CA TYR A 172 -0.54 -3.24 5.97
C TYR A 172 0.80 -2.66 5.52
N PHE A 173 1.38 -3.21 4.46
CA PHE A 173 2.68 -2.81 3.94
C PHE A 173 2.67 -1.35 3.45
N LYS A 174 1.59 -0.88 2.85
CA LYS A 174 1.43 0.55 2.51
C LYS A 174 1.47 1.46 3.74
N ARG A 175 0.94 1.00 4.87
CA ARG A 175 1.01 1.73 6.13
C ARG A 175 2.42 1.70 6.69
N LEU A 176 3.04 0.52 6.70
CA LEU A 176 4.42 0.30 7.14
C LEU A 176 5.40 1.25 6.44
N ILE A 177 5.36 1.31 5.10
CA ILE A 177 6.23 2.18 4.30
C ILE A 177 6.03 3.65 4.68
N ARG A 178 4.78 4.10 4.89
CA ARG A 178 4.51 5.48 5.31
C ARG A 178 5.08 5.79 6.67
N GLU A 179 4.97 4.88 7.61
CA GLU A 179 5.49 5.06 8.97
C GLU A 179 7.02 5.04 9.00
N ALA A 180 7.65 4.15 8.22
CA ALA A 180 9.10 4.17 8.04
C ALA A 180 9.57 5.52 7.47
N ALA A 181 8.93 6.01 6.41
CA ALA A 181 9.26 7.31 5.82
C ALA A 181 9.12 8.46 6.83
N LEU A 182 8.06 8.46 7.65
CA LEU A 182 7.85 9.49 8.67
C LEU A 182 8.98 9.56 9.71
N ARG A 183 9.58 8.42 10.07
CA ARG A 183 10.74 8.38 10.99
C ARG A 183 11.96 9.08 10.43
N HIS A 184 12.10 9.10 9.11
CA HIS A 184 13.21 9.74 8.39
C HIS A 184 12.87 11.11 7.81
N ASN A 185 11.85 11.77 8.38
CA ASN A 185 11.45 13.13 8.01
C ASN A 185 11.07 13.30 6.53
N CYS A 186 10.51 12.26 5.91
CA CYS A 186 9.96 12.29 4.55
C CYS A 186 8.55 11.69 4.52
N PHE A 187 7.91 11.74 3.36
CA PHE A 187 6.65 11.08 3.11
C PHE A 187 6.81 9.99 2.05
N ALA A 188 6.06 8.90 2.19
CA ALA A 188 5.88 7.94 1.11
C ALA A 188 4.51 8.14 0.46
N THR A 189 4.49 8.24 -0.87
CA THR A 189 3.26 8.33 -1.65
C THR A 189 3.15 7.20 -2.66
N PHE A 190 1.94 6.65 -2.79
CA PHE A 190 1.58 5.61 -3.77
C PHE A 190 0.81 6.20 -4.97
N MET A 191 0.98 7.49 -5.22
CA MET A 191 0.46 8.12 -6.44
C MET A 191 1.27 7.62 -7.63
N ALA A 192 0.59 7.30 -8.72
CA ALA A 192 1.25 6.81 -9.94
C ALA A 192 2.23 7.84 -10.54
N LYS A 193 1.95 9.15 -10.41
CA LYS A 193 2.80 10.23 -10.89
C LYS A 193 2.73 11.45 -9.98
N PRO A 194 3.44 11.45 -8.84
CA PRO A 194 3.38 12.56 -7.88
C PRO A 194 4.16 13.79 -8.32
N ILE A 195 5.17 13.63 -9.20
CA ILE A 195 6.07 14.69 -9.68
C ILE A 195 5.89 14.82 -11.19
N GLU A 196 5.71 16.06 -11.69
CA GLU A 196 5.30 16.33 -13.07
C GLU A 196 6.30 15.82 -14.12
N ASP A 197 7.60 15.95 -13.87
CA ASP A 197 8.66 15.52 -14.76
C ASP A 197 9.08 14.03 -14.59
N CYS A 198 8.43 13.31 -13.70
CA CYS A 198 8.65 11.87 -13.60
C CYS A 198 8.11 11.18 -14.85
N LEU A 199 9.02 10.57 -15.60
CA LEU A 199 8.62 9.66 -16.67
C LEU A 199 7.89 8.48 -16.05
N LEU A 200 6.61 8.44 -16.30
CA LEU A 200 5.84 7.21 -16.09
C LEU A 200 6.32 6.16 -17.09
N TYR A 201 6.90 5.11 -16.57
CA TYR A 201 6.52 3.80 -17.02
C TYR A 201 5.93 3.09 -15.81
N THR A 202 4.62 3.07 -15.80
CA THR A 202 3.85 2.19 -14.96
C THR A 202 4.24 0.77 -15.30
N SER A 203 4.40 -0.01 -14.25
CA SER A 203 4.39 -1.46 -14.21
C SER A 203 4.42 -2.17 -15.56
N ASP A 204 5.40 -3.00 -15.77
CA ASP A 204 5.34 -4.14 -16.69
C ASP A 204 4.28 -5.18 -16.24
N ALA A 205 3.23 -4.73 -15.57
CA ALA A 205 2.08 -5.54 -15.28
C ALA A 205 1.38 -5.86 -16.59
N ALA A 206 1.91 -6.89 -17.27
CA ALA A 206 1.27 -7.56 -18.39
C ALA A 206 0.03 -8.31 -17.93
#